data_de5392c79edbf9e95c0945eef577d8cc
#
_entry.id   de5392c79edbf9e95c0945eef577d8cc
#
_cell.length_a   1.000
_cell.length_b   1.000
_cell.length_c   1.000
_cell.angle_alpha   90.00
_cell.angle_beta   90.00
_cell.angle_gamma   90.00
#
_symmetry.space_group_name_H-M   'P 1'
#
loop_
_entity.id
_entity.type
_entity.pdbx_description
1 polymer ?
#
loop_
_entity_poly.entity_id
_entity_poly.type
_entity_poly.pdbx_seq_one_letter_code
_entity_poly.pdbx_strand_id
1 'polypeptide(L)'
;MFLILFLTLLPQAASTLDFDLFKSNVQPLLAEKRPGHARCTTCHSTGTAFRLQPLPKGRTAYTDEESRKNFEAVARVVLPGVPMKSRLLTMPLKHEAGGTEFHPGGKHWDSQDDPEWKALADWVNRAK
;
A
#
# COMPACT_ATOMS: atom_id res chain seq x y z
N MET A 1 12.41 -29.22 40.66
CA MET A 1 12.66 -27.78 40.44
C MET A 1 12.18 -27.49 39.00
N PHE A 2 10.96 -26.96 38.88
CA PHE A 2 10.38 -26.64 37.55
C PHE A 2 10.85 -25.23 37.17
N LEU A 3 11.62 -25.14 36.07
CA LEU A 3 12.02 -23.89 35.48
C LEU A 3 10.85 -23.33 34.67
N ILE A 4 10.16 -22.32 35.21
CA ILE A 4 9.09 -21.61 34.46
C ILE A 4 9.80 -20.63 33.52
N LEU A 5 9.82 -20.98 32.25
CA LEU A 5 10.30 -20.09 31.18
C LEU A 5 9.26 -18.99 30.95
N PHE A 6 9.49 -17.78 31.48
CA PHE A 6 8.71 -16.62 31.15
C PHE A 6 9.04 -16.20 29.71
N LEU A 7 8.15 -16.57 28.78
CA LEU A 7 8.18 -16.04 27.42
C LEU A 7 7.73 -14.58 27.49
N THR A 8 8.69 -13.65 27.55
CA THR A 8 8.39 -12.22 27.41
C THR A 8 7.93 -11.96 25.99
N LEU A 9 6.63 -11.76 25.78
CA LEU A 9 6.12 -11.15 24.56
C LEU A 9 6.70 -9.74 24.48
N LEU A 10 7.68 -9.55 23.60
CA LEU A 10 8.10 -8.20 23.21
C LEU A 10 6.90 -7.51 22.55
N PRO A 11 6.55 -6.28 22.96
CA PRO A 11 5.50 -5.54 22.26
C PRO A 11 5.94 -5.37 20.81
N GLN A 12 5.13 -5.87 19.89
CA GLN A 12 5.29 -5.59 18.47
C GLN A 12 5.24 -4.08 18.31
N ALA A 13 6.31 -3.48 17.76
CA ALA A 13 6.31 -2.07 17.45
C ALA A 13 5.09 -1.75 16.57
N ALA A 14 4.23 -0.84 17.03
CA ALA A 14 3.11 -0.37 16.23
C ALA A 14 3.65 0.18 14.91
N SER A 15 2.93 -0.07 13.79
CA SER A 15 3.29 0.50 12.50
C SER A 15 3.45 2.02 12.64
N THR A 16 4.60 2.54 12.20
CA THR A 16 4.90 3.98 12.20
C THR A 16 4.36 4.69 10.96
N LEU A 17 3.62 3.99 10.11
CA LEU A 17 2.93 4.57 8.96
C LEU A 17 1.83 5.51 9.41
N ASP A 18 1.80 6.70 8.83
CA ASP A 18 0.83 7.75 9.15
C ASP A 18 -0.51 7.47 8.47
N PHE A 19 -1.56 7.25 9.27
CA PHE A 19 -2.90 6.97 8.78
C PHE A 19 -3.60 8.19 8.17
N ASP A 20 -3.40 9.37 8.72
CA ASP A 20 -4.04 10.58 8.20
C ASP A 20 -3.43 10.98 6.84
N LEU A 21 -2.12 10.88 6.71
CA LEU A 21 -1.44 11.03 5.42
C LEU A 21 -1.84 9.93 4.43
N PHE A 22 -2.06 8.71 4.90
CA PHE A 22 -2.60 7.65 4.05
C PHE A 22 -3.94 8.04 3.45
N LYS A 23 -4.88 8.50 4.26
CA LYS A 23 -6.22 8.91 3.79
C LYS A 23 -6.15 10.05 2.79
N SER A 24 -5.29 11.02 3.00
CA SER A 24 -5.21 12.22 2.16
C SER A 24 -4.35 12.06 0.91
N ASN A 25 -3.23 11.32 1.00
CA ASN A 25 -2.20 11.32 -0.04
C ASN A 25 -2.03 9.97 -0.76
N VAL A 26 -2.39 8.87 -0.13
CA VAL A 26 -2.18 7.52 -0.66
C VAL A 26 -3.47 6.90 -1.16
N GLN A 27 -4.48 6.82 -0.31
CA GLN A 27 -5.74 6.15 -0.63
C GLN A 27 -6.43 6.69 -1.89
N PRO A 28 -6.47 8.01 -2.17
CA PRO A 28 -7.04 8.53 -3.40
C PRO A 28 -6.34 8.00 -4.66
N LEU A 29 -5.03 7.82 -4.61
CA LEU A 29 -4.26 7.29 -5.75
C LEU A 29 -4.61 5.84 -6.07
N LEU A 30 -4.96 5.05 -5.07
CA LEU A 30 -5.37 3.64 -5.23
C LEU A 30 -6.75 3.51 -5.92
N ALA A 31 -7.60 4.50 -5.76
CA ALA A 31 -8.95 4.54 -6.32
C ALA A 31 -9.04 5.34 -7.63
N GLU A 32 -8.00 6.07 -7.99
CA GLU A 32 -8.00 6.95 -9.17
C GLU A 32 -7.94 6.15 -10.48
N LYS A 33 -8.74 6.60 -11.47
CA LYS A 33 -8.68 6.07 -12.85
C LYS A 33 -7.63 6.83 -13.63
N ARG A 34 -6.56 6.15 -13.99
CA ARG A 34 -5.52 6.69 -14.87
C ARG A 34 -5.78 6.30 -16.32
N PRO A 35 -5.47 7.17 -17.30
CA PRO A 35 -5.58 6.82 -18.73
C PRO A 35 -4.75 5.55 -19.04
N GLY A 36 -5.39 4.58 -19.72
CA GLY A 36 -4.73 3.33 -20.11
C GLY A 36 -4.51 2.30 -18.99
N HIS A 37 -4.91 2.59 -17.75
CA HIS A 37 -4.72 1.69 -16.61
C HIS A 37 -6.03 1.45 -15.86
N ALA A 38 -6.18 0.24 -15.32
CA ALA A 38 -7.24 -0.03 -14.35
C ALA A 38 -6.94 0.67 -13.02
N ARG A 39 -7.98 0.95 -12.22
CA ARG A 39 -7.79 1.35 -10.82
C ARG A 39 -7.17 0.20 -10.05
N CYS A 40 -6.32 0.49 -9.07
CA CYS A 40 -5.80 -0.54 -8.16
C CYS A 40 -6.95 -1.31 -7.51
N THR A 41 -8.01 -0.62 -7.09
CA THR A 41 -9.21 -1.21 -6.51
C THR A 41 -9.97 -2.13 -7.45
N THR A 42 -9.86 -1.98 -8.76
CA THR A 42 -10.54 -2.85 -9.74
C THR A 42 -10.07 -4.31 -9.63
N CYS A 43 -8.75 -4.52 -9.56
CA CYS A 43 -8.17 -5.86 -9.41
C CYS A 43 -8.02 -6.27 -7.94
N HIS A 44 -7.73 -5.33 -7.05
CA HIS A 44 -7.46 -5.59 -5.65
C HIS A 44 -8.68 -5.55 -4.72
N SER A 45 -9.89 -5.50 -5.23
CA SER A 45 -11.11 -5.65 -4.43
C SER A 45 -11.62 -7.09 -4.32
N THR A 46 -11.11 -8.00 -5.15
CA THR A 46 -11.47 -9.43 -5.15
C THR A 46 -10.29 -10.29 -5.58
N GLY A 47 -10.24 -11.55 -5.13
CA GLY A 47 -9.37 -12.58 -5.70
C GLY A 47 -7.87 -12.48 -5.41
N THR A 48 -7.39 -11.47 -4.70
CA THR A 48 -5.98 -11.29 -4.34
C THR A 48 -5.78 -11.26 -2.83
N ALA A 49 -4.55 -11.59 -2.38
CA ALA A 49 -4.19 -11.49 -0.97
C ALA A 49 -4.13 -10.02 -0.50
N PHE A 50 -3.64 -9.12 -1.35
CA PHE A 50 -3.71 -7.67 -1.15
C PHE A 50 -5.10 -7.19 -1.58
N ARG A 51 -5.96 -6.93 -0.61
CA ARG A 51 -7.36 -6.60 -0.85
C ARG A 51 -7.72 -5.22 -0.33
N LEU A 52 -8.20 -4.38 -1.26
CA LEU A 52 -8.73 -3.04 -0.98
C LEU A 52 -10.26 -3.06 -0.95
N GLN A 53 -10.86 -2.15 -0.21
CA GLN A 53 -12.30 -1.94 -0.23
C GLN A 53 -12.72 -1.36 -1.59
N PRO A 54 -13.77 -1.88 -2.21
CA PRO A 54 -14.32 -1.26 -3.42
C PRO A 54 -14.92 0.10 -3.07
N LEU A 55 -14.82 1.06 -4.00
CA LEU A 55 -15.55 2.32 -3.91
C LEU A 55 -16.80 2.20 -4.80
N PRO A 56 -17.99 2.04 -4.20
CA PRO A 56 -19.21 1.85 -4.96
C PRO A 56 -19.50 3.01 -5.92
N LYS A 57 -20.14 2.71 -7.03
CA LYS A 57 -20.56 3.74 -8.00
C LYS A 57 -21.42 4.81 -7.32
N GLY A 58 -21.06 6.07 -7.56
CA GLY A 58 -21.75 7.22 -6.96
C GLY A 58 -21.20 7.67 -5.61
N ARG A 59 -20.30 6.91 -5.01
CA ARG A 59 -19.55 7.38 -3.82
C ARG A 59 -18.19 7.93 -4.25
N THR A 60 -17.79 9.04 -3.63
CA THR A 60 -16.52 9.74 -3.90
C THR A 60 -15.49 9.57 -2.78
N ALA A 61 -15.90 8.99 -1.64
CA ALA A 61 -15.05 8.82 -0.48
C ALA A 61 -15.33 7.51 0.24
N TYR A 62 -14.31 6.98 0.91
CA TYR A 62 -14.42 5.88 1.85
C TYR A 62 -14.89 6.36 3.23
N THR A 63 -15.58 5.50 3.96
CA THR A 63 -15.80 5.69 5.39
C THR A 63 -14.49 5.52 6.15
N ASP A 64 -14.44 5.97 7.41
CA ASP A 64 -13.26 5.77 8.26
C ASP A 64 -12.96 4.27 8.49
N GLU A 65 -13.99 3.44 8.62
CA GLU A 65 -13.83 1.99 8.77
C GLU A 65 -13.22 1.37 7.50
N GLU A 66 -13.72 1.73 6.32
CA GLU A 66 -13.18 1.28 5.04
C GLU A 66 -11.74 1.76 4.84
N SER A 67 -11.45 3.01 5.20
CA SER A 67 -10.10 3.57 5.14
C SER A 67 -9.14 2.82 6.08
N ARG A 68 -9.60 2.43 7.25
CA ARG A 68 -8.81 1.63 8.19
C ARG A 68 -8.47 0.26 7.60
N LYS A 69 -9.45 -0.40 6.99
CA LYS A 69 -9.23 -1.69 6.30
C LYS A 69 -8.25 -1.56 5.13
N ASN A 70 -8.37 -0.49 4.35
CA ASN A 70 -7.42 -0.19 3.26
C ASN A 70 -6.01 0.05 3.79
N PHE A 71 -5.88 0.84 4.85
CA PHE A 71 -4.59 1.12 5.49
C PHE A 71 -3.92 -0.16 5.99
N GLU A 72 -4.66 -1.03 6.66
CA GLU A 72 -4.14 -2.31 7.15
C GLU A 72 -3.70 -3.24 6.01
N ALA A 73 -4.46 -3.27 4.91
CA ALA A 73 -4.11 -4.06 3.74
C ALA A 73 -2.82 -3.52 3.08
N VAL A 74 -2.70 -2.20 2.93
CA VAL A 74 -1.50 -1.55 2.37
C VAL A 74 -0.29 -1.75 3.28
N ALA A 75 -0.45 -1.64 4.58
CA ALA A 75 0.64 -1.85 5.55
C ALA A 75 1.30 -3.23 5.42
N ARG A 76 0.55 -4.25 5.00
CA ARG A 76 1.09 -5.61 4.80
C ARG A 76 2.02 -5.73 3.58
N VAL A 77 1.94 -4.81 2.63
CA VAL A 77 2.75 -4.80 1.40
C VAL A 77 3.77 -3.66 1.37
N VAL A 78 4.00 -3.05 2.51
CA VAL A 78 4.94 -1.94 2.72
C VAL A 78 5.96 -2.34 3.79
N LEU A 79 7.23 -2.06 3.52
CA LEU A 79 8.26 -2.05 4.55
C LEU A 79 8.49 -0.59 4.97
N PRO A 80 8.05 -0.18 6.18
CA PRO A 80 8.18 1.19 6.65
C PRO A 80 9.61 1.71 6.53
N GLY A 81 9.76 2.91 5.97
CA GLY A 81 11.05 3.55 5.73
C GLY A 81 11.85 3.04 4.53
N VAL A 82 11.39 2.00 3.82
CA VAL A 82 12.14 1.40 2.71
C VAL A 82 11.24 1.23 1.47
N PRO A 83 11.05 2.29 0.66
CA PRO A 83 10.19 2.25 -0.53
C PRO A 83 10.55 1.13 -1.51
N MET A 84 11.83 0.93 -1.82
CA MET A 84 12.26 -0.06 -2.81
C MET A 84 12.21 -1.51 -2.33
N LYS A 85 11.84 -1.75 -1.07
CA LYS A 85 11.47 -3.07 -0.53
C LYS A 85 9.98 -3.19 -0.23
N SER A 86 9.21 -2.19 -0.59
CA SER A 86 7.76 -2.15 -0.43
C SER A 86 7.08 -2.61 -1.73
N ARG A 87 6.37 -3.72 -1.66
CA ARG A 87 5.69 -4.31 -2.83
C ARG A 87 4.65 -3.38 -3.43
N LEU A 88 4.03 -2.53 -2.62
CA LEU A 88 3.15 -1.46 -3.09
C LEU A 88 3.80 -0.62 -4.20
N LEU A 89 5.10 -0.34 -4.07
CA LEU A 89 5.85 0.52 -4.97
C LEU A 89 6.57 -0.24 -6.07
N THR A 90 7.06 -1.45 -5.76
CA THR A 90 7.90 -2.20 -6.71
C THR A 90 7.09 -3.06 -7.68
N MET A 91 5.92 -3.57 -7.27
CA MET A 91 5.10 -4.41 -8.13
C MET A 91 4.53 -3.66 -9.34
N PRO A 92 3.93 -2.45 -9.19
CA PRO A 92 3.40 -1.70 -10.32
C PRO A 92 4.43 -0.84 -11.07
N LEU A 93 5.68 -0.79 -10.61
CA LEU A 93 6.75 -0.04 -11.24
C LEU A 93 7.38 -0.86 -12.38
N LYS A 94 7.70 -0.20 -13.50
CA LYS A 94 8.44 -0.85 -14.60
C LYS A 94 9.73 -1.47 -14.10
N HIS A 95 10.06 -2.63 -14.64
CA HIS A 95 11.29 -3.37 -14.30
C HIS A 95 12.56 -2.52 -14.50
N GLU A 96 12.64 -1.80 -15.61
CA GLU A 96 13.76 -0.93 -15.95
C GLU A 96 13.95 0.25 -14.98
N ALA A 97 12.88 0.61 -14.26
CA ALA A 97 12.91 1.64 -13.21
C ALA A 97 13.18 1.08 -11.80
N GLY A 98 13.42 -0.23 -11.68
CA GLY A 98 13.68 -0.91 -10.41
C GLY A 98 12.51 -1.72 -9.89
N GLY A 99 11.42 -1.85 -10.65
CA GLY A 99 10.27 -2.67 -10.31
C GLY A 99 10.50 -4.17 -10.54
N THR A 100 9.48 -4.95 -10.21
CA THR A 100 9.46 -6.39 -10.51
C THR A 100 9.29 -6.65 -12.00
N GLU A 101 9.67 -7.86 -12.46
CA GLU A 101 9.52 -8.23 -13.87
C GLU A 101 8.06 -8.26 -14.31
N PHE A 102 7.18 -8.75 -13.47
CA PHE A 102 5.79 -8.97 -13.82
C PHE A 102 4.82 -8.47 -12.75
N HIS A 103 3.72 -7.88 -13.21
CA HIS A 103 2.55 -7.53 -12.40
C HIS A 103 1.29 -7.80 -13.24
N PRO A 104 0.40 -8.71 -12.81
CA PRO A 104 -0.89 -8.92 -13.48
C PRO A 104 -1.68 -7.60 -13.54
N GLY A 105 -2.22 -7.28 -14.71
CA GLY A 105 -2.86 -5.97 -14.92
C GLY A 105 -1.92 -4.86 -15.38
N GLY A 106 -0.62 -5.14 -15.53
CA GLY A 106 0.37 -4.24 -16.11
C GLY A 106 1.10 -3.36 -15.10
N LYS A 107 2.01 -2.56 -15.63
CA LYS A 107 2.79 -1.59 -14.86
C LYS A 107 2.11 -0.22 -14.91
N HIS A 108 1.99 0.44 -13.76
CA HIS A 108 1.31 1.73 -13.61
C HIS A 108 2.26 2.91 -13.70
N TRP A 109 3.54 2.72 -13.35
CA TRP A 109 4.55 3.78 -13.35
C TRP A 109 5.77 3.39 -14.15
N ASP A 110 6.15 4.29 -15.05
CA ASP A 110 7.30 4.10 -15.94
C ASP A 110 8.63 4.48 -15.27
N SER A 111 8.56 5.33 -14.26
CA SER A 111 9.72 5.93 -13.60
C SER A 111 9.43 6.21 -12.13
N GLN A 112 10.48 6.21 -11.31
CA GLN A 112 10.43 6.71 -9.93
C GLN A 112 10.23 8.24 -9.85
N ASP A 113 10.32 8.94 -10.97
CA ASP A 113 10.03 10.38 -11.06
C ASP A 113 8.54 10.69 -11.26
N ASP A 114 7.71 9.68 -11.48
CA ASP A 114 6.26 9.85 -11.54
C ASP A 114 5.74 10.47 -10.22
N PRO A 115 4.97 11.57 -10.28
CA PRO A 115 4.50 12.27 -9.08
C PRO A 115 3.67 11.40 -8.13
N GLU A 116 2.88 10.46 -8.66
CA GLU A 116 2.09 9.54 -7.83
C GLU A 116 2.99 8.53 -7.14
N TRP A 117 3.95 7.97 -7.87
CA TRP A 117 4.94 7.06 -7.28
C TRP A 117 5.72 7.74 -6.16
N LYS A 118 6.15 8.99 -6.39
CA LYS A 118 6.83 9.80 -5.37
C LYS A 118 5.96 10.05 -4.14
N ALA A 119 4.68 10.34 -4.32
CA ALA A 119 3.77 10.56 -3.20
C ALA A 119 3.66 9.31 -2.31
N LEU A 120 3.56 8.12 -2.92
CA LEU A 120 3.57 6.86 -2.18
C LEU A 120 4.92 6.60 -1.50
N ALA A 121 6.03 6.83 -2.21
CA ALA A 121 7.37 6.67 -1.66
C ALA A 121 7.64 7.59 -0.48
N ASP A 122 7.20 8.84 -0.55
CA ASP A 122 7.32 9.83 0.52
C ASP A 122 6.56 9.39 1.78
N TRP A 123 5.35 8.87 1.61
CA TRP A 123 4.58 8.33 2.72
C TRP A 123 5.29 7.16 3.40
N VAL A 124 5.84 6.22 2.62
CA VAL A 124 6.62 5.09 3.13
C VAL A 124 7.89 5.55 3.84
N ASN A 125 8.61 6.52 3.25
CA ASN A 125 9.83 7.07 3.83
C ASN A 125 9.63 7.81 5.15
N ARG A 126 8.48 8.43 5.37
CA ARG A 126 8.16 9.15 6.61
C ARG A 126 7.93 8.21 7.80
N ALA A 127 7.67 6.94 7.53
CA ALA A 127 7.56 5.93 8.57
C ALA A 127 8.93 5.68 9.23
N LYS A 128 8.99 5.85 10.53
CA LYS A 128 10.22 5.68 11.32
C LYS A 128 10.10 4.50 12.27
#